data_19388113f67b708f84188915671f9f1e
#
_entry.id   19388113f67b708f84188915671f9f1e
#
_cell.length_a   1.000
_cell.length_b   1.000
_cell.length_c   1.000
_cell.angle_alpha   90.00
_cell.angle_beta   90.00
_cell.angle_gamma   90.00
#
_symmetry.space_group_name_H-M   'P 1'
#
loop_
_entity.id
_entity.type
_entity.pdbx_description
1 polymer ?
#
loop_
_entity_poly.entity_id
_entity_poly.type
_entity_poly.pdbx_seq_one_letter_code
_entity_poly.pdbx_strand_id
1 'polypeptide(L)'
;MTTVPSFNIGIEEEYQIIDPETRELKSYITEMLEAGKMVLAEQIKAELHQSIVEIGTSVCNTPAEARAELVRLRRGVMELASAKGLKIAAAGTHPFSNWQTQEITPFERYAGVKNDMKMLAQQLLIFGTHVHIGIENLSLIHI
;
A
#
# COMPACT_ATOMS: atom_id res chain seq x y z
N MET A 1 25.03 28.78 -8.99
CA MET A 1 23.57 29.02 -8.88
C MET A 1 23.03 27.91 -8.03
N THR A 2 22.55 28.18 -6.84
CA THR A 2 21.82 27.21 -6.03
C THR A 2 20.46 26.99 -6.67
N THR A 3 20.27 25.85 -7.32
CA THR A 3 18.95 25.47 -7.82
C THR A 3 18.01 25.31 -6.63
N VAL A 4 16.86 25.95 -6.68
CA VAL A 4 15.82 25.77 -5.67
C VAL A 4 15.36 24.32 -5.76
N PRO A 5 15.32 23.56 -4.66
CA PRO A 5 14.85 22.17 -4.66
C PRO A 5 13.43 22.06 -5.18
N SER A 6 13.13 21.01 -5.93
CA SER A 6 11.80 20.77 -6.49
C SER A 6 10.77 20.36 -5.41
N PHE A 7 11.25 19.64 -4.38
CA PHE A 7 10.41 19.09 -3.31
C PHE A 7 9.13 18.41 -3.83
N ASN A 8 9.25 17.70 -4.96
CA ASN A 8 8.13 16.93 -5.46
C ASN A 8 7.71 15.85 -4.45
N ILE A 9 6.48 15.38 -4.60
CA ILE A 9 5.81 14.55 -3.60
C ILE A 9 5.45 13.21 -4.24
N GLY A 10 5.76 12.11 -3.55
CA GLY A 10 5.19 10.80 -3.78
C GLY A 10 4.45 10.34 -2.52
N ILE A 11 3.32 9.68 -2.68
CA ILE A 11 2.57 9.15 -1.54
C ILE A 11 2.26 7.68 -1.81
N GLU A 12 2.53 6.85 -0.82
CA GLU A 12 2.09 5.45 -0.76
C GLU A 12 1.06 5.31 0.35
N GLU A 13 0.00 4.59 0.07
CA GLU A 13 -1.02 4.23 1.06
C GLU A 13 -1.28 2.74 1.02
N GLU A 14 -1.36 2.14 2.18
CA GLU A 14 -1.69 0.74 2.37
C GLU A 14 -3.09 0.60 2.95
N TYR A 15 -3.83 -0.39 2.46
CA TYR A 15 -5.18 -0.70 2.92
C TYR A 15 -5.30 -2.19 3.21
N GLN A 16 -6.03 -2.49 4.27
CA GLN A 16 -6.45 -3.86 4.53
C GLN A 16 -7.69 -4.22 3.72
N ILE A 17 -7.68 -5.43 3.15
CA ILE A 17 -8.83 -6.03 2.47
C ILE A 17 -9.62 -6.78 3.52
N ILE A 18 -10.89 -6.44 3.67
CA ILE A 18 -11.77 -6.98 4.71
C ILE A 18 -13.05 -7.59 4.14
N ASP A 19 -13.50 -8.65 4.79
CA ASP A 19 -14.82 -9.21 4.57
C ASP A 19 -15.88 -8.27 5.18
N PRO A 20 -16.95 -7.90 4.46
CA PRO A 20 -17.93 -6.94 4.96
C PRO A 20 -18.85 -7.49 6.07
N GLU A 21 -18.98 -8.80 6.19
CA GLU A 21 -19.85 -9.46 7.18
C GLU A 21 -19.11 -9.74 8.48
N THR A 22 -17.98 -10.46 8.38
CA THR A 22 -17.16 -10.82 9.55
C THR A 22 -16.29 -9.70 10.03
N ARG A 23 -15.95 -8.74 9.16
CA ARG A 23 -14.99 -7.66 9.38
C ARG A 23 -13.54 -8.13 9.51
N GLU A 24 -13.28 -9.42 9.32
CA GLU A 24 -11.93 -9.99 9.35
C GLU A 24 -11.16 -9.69 8.07
N LEU A 25 -9.84 -9.83 8.16
CA LEU A 25 -8.94 -9.74 7.02
C LEU A 25 -9.22 -10.83 6.00
N LYS A 26 -9.09 -10.48 4.71
CA LYS A 26 -9.28 -11.38 3.60
C LYS A 26 -8.06 -11.41 2.68
N SER A 27 -7.44 -12.58 2.51
CA SER A 27 -6.39 -12.80 1.51
C SER A 27 -6.99 -12.71 0.11
N TYR A 28 -6.70 -11.61 -0.61
CA TYR A 28 -7.29 -11.37 -1.93
C TYR A 28 -6.41 -10.52 -2.86
N ILE A 29 -5.19 -10.17 -2.46
CA ILE A 29 -4.37 -9.24 -3.24
C ILE A 29 -3.99 -9.78 -4.62
N THR A 30 -3.76 -11.09 -4.76
CA THR A 30 -3.33 -11.67 -6.03
C THR A 30 -4.37 -11.44 -7.13
N GLU A 31 -5.63 -11.77 -6.84
CA GLU A 31 -6.75 -11.58 -7.76
C GLU A 31 -7.05 -10.09 -7.99
N MET A 32 -6.86 -9.28 -6.95
CA MET A 32 -7.05 -7.84 -7.03
C MET A 32 -6.02 -7.17 -7.95
N LEU A 33 -4.76 -7.63 -7.92
CA LEU A 33 -3.71 -7.15 -8.82
C LEU A 33 -4.00 -7.52 -10.27
N GLU A 34 -4.47 -8.72 -10.54
CA GLU A 34 -4.84 -9.15 -11.90
C GLU A 34 -5.93 -8.25 -12.49
N ALA A 35 -6.98 -7.98 -11.72
CA ALA A 35 -8.04 -7.08 -12.13
C ALA A 35 -7.57 -5.61 -12.19
N GLY A 36 -6.72 -5.20 -11.26
CA GLY A 36 -6.23 -3.82 -11.11
C GLY A 36 -5.23 -3.37 -12.17
N LYS A 37 -4.47 -4.30 -12.76
CA LYS A 37 -3.47 -3.99 -13.79
C LYS A 37 -4.04 -3.19 -14.98
N MET A 38 -5.27 -3.45 -15.36
CA MET A 38 -5.91 -2.75 -16.47
C MET A 38 -6.37 -1.32 -16.11
N VAL A 39 -6.56 -1.01 -14.83
CA VAL A 39 -7.16 0.25 -14.36
C VAL A 39 -6.12 1.14 -13.69
N LEU A 40 -5.25 0.55 -12.88
CA LEU A 40 -4.29 1.27 -12.02
C LEU A 40 -2.83 1.01 -12.41
N ALA A 41 -2.57 0.09 -13.35
CA ALA A 41 -1.24 -0.28 -13.85
C ALA A 41 -0.24 -0.57 -12.71
N GLU A 42 0.92 0.08 -12.73
CA GLU A 42 1.98 -0.10 -11.74
C GLU A 42 1.73 0.63 -10.41
N GLN A 43 0.61 1.36 -10.30
CA GLN A 43 0.26 2.14 -9.11
C GLN A 43 -0.45 1.31 -8.02
N ILE A 44 -0.79 0.05 -8.31
CA ILE A 44 -1.32 -0.92 -7.34
C ILE A 44 -0.29 -2.03 -7.14
N LYS A 45 0.02 -2.35 -5.90
CA LYS A 45 1.04 -3.33 -5.54
C LYS A 45 0.57 -4.26 -4.43
N ALA A 46 1.19 -5.44 -4.37
CA ALA A 46 1.05 -6.33 -3.23
C ALA A 46 2.06 -5.96 -2.14
N GLU A 47 1.62 -6.13 -0.91
CA GLU A 47 2.45 -6.10 0.27
C GLU A 47 2.75 -7.51 0.82
N LEU A 48 3.48 -7.57 1.95
CA LEU A 48 3.92 -8.82 2.58
C LEU A 48 2.74 -9.79 2.83
N HIS A 49 1.63 -9.28 3.31
CA HIS A 49 0.43 -10.08 3.56
C HIS A 49 -0.58 -9.97 2.41
N GLN A 50 -1.18 -11.10 2.02
CA GLN A 50 -2.19 -11.15 0.96
C GLN A 50 -3.47 -10.37 1.29
N SER A 51 -3.65 -9.96 2.52
CA SER A 51 -4.75 -9.13 3.00
C SER A 51 -4.47 -7.63 2.95
N ILE A 52 -3.33 -7.21 2.38
CA ILE A 52 -2.93 -5.79 2.26
C ILE A 52 -2.73 -5.44 0.79
N VAL A 53 -3.25 -4.29 0.39
CA VAL A 53 -3.02 -3.67 -0.92
C VAL A 53 -2.34 -2.31 -0.73
N GLU A 54 -1.27 -2.07 -1.48
CA GLU A 54 -0.57 -0.79 -1.54
C GLU A 54 -0.96 -0.05 -2.83
N ILE A 55 -1.13 1.26 -2.72
CA ILE A 55 -1.21 2.17 -3.86
C ILE A 55 -0.11 3.23 -3.78
N GLY A 56 0.46 3.60 -4.93
CA GLY A 56 1.47 4.64 -5.03
C GLY A 56 1.10 5.71 -6.06
N THR A 57 1.20 6.98 -5.70
CA THR A 57 0.97 8.08 -6.64
C THR A 57 2.08 8.17 -7.66
N SER A 58 1.81 8.79 -8.79
CA SER A 58 2.86 9.37 -9.62
C SER A 58 3.59 10.47 -8.85
N VAL A 59 4.74 10.90 -9.37
CA VAL A 59 5.45 12.06 -8.80
C VAL A 59 4.59 13.31 -9.02
N CYS A 60 4.26 13.99 -7.92
CA CYS A 60 3.42 15.18 -7.90
C CYS A 60 4.26 16.42 -7.56
N ASN A 61 4.00 17.53 -8.23
CA ASN A 61 4.73 18.78 -7.97
C ASN A 61 4.02 19.67 -6.94
N THR A 62 2.76 19.36 -6.65
CA THR A 62 1.95 20.14 -5.72
C THR A 62 1.09 19.24 -4.83
N PRO A 63 0.70 19.69 -3.62
CA PRO A 63 -0.25 18.97 -2.78
C PRO A 63 -1.62 18.77 -3.45
N ALA A 64 -2.02 19.67 -4.36
CA ALA A 64 -3.27 19.55 -5.09
C ALA A 64 -3.23 18.37 -6.09
N GLU A 65 -2.10 18.19 -6.80
CA GLU A 65 -1.87 17.04 -7.67
C GLU A 65 -1.86 15.73 -6.86
N ALA A 66 -1.13 15.69 -5.75
CA ALA A 66 -1.07 14.53 -4.87
C ALA A 66 -2.47 14.14 -4.36
N ARG A 67 -3.28 15.14 -3.96
CA ARG A 67 -4.66 14.91 -3.55
C ARG A 67 -5.52 14.32 -4.67
N ALA A 68 -5.38 14.84 -5.88
CA ALA A 68 -6.15 14.35 -7.05
C ALA A 68 -5.79 12.89 -7.36
N GLU A 69 -4.50 12.56 -7.37
CA GLU A 69 -4.00 11.20 -7.56
C GLU A 69 -4.52 10.24 -6.48
N LEU A 70 -4.42 10.61 -5.21
CA LEU A 70 -4.94 9.78 -4.11
C LEU A 70 -6.44 9.53 -4.23
N VAL A 71 -7.23 10.56 -4.56
CA VAL A 71 -8.69 10.39 -4.77
C VAL A 71 -8.97 9.39 -5.89
N ARG A 72 -8.23 9.46 -6.99
CA ARG A 72 -8.37 8.54 -8.13
C ARG A 72 -8.01 7.10 -7.73
N LEU A 73 -6.84 6.93 -7.09
CA LEU A 73 -6.33 5.62 -6.67
C LEU A 73 -7.22 4.96 -5.63
N ARG A 74 -7.64 5.71 -4.60
CA ARG A 74 -8.56 5.22 -3.57
C ARG A 74 -9.87 4.72 -4.17
N ARG A 75 -10.46 5.49 -5.10
CA ARG A 75 -11.69 5.05 -5.81
C ARG A 75 -11.46 3.76 -6.57
N GLY A 76 -10.37 3.67 -7.33
CA GLY A 76 -10.06 2.47 -8.10
C GLY A 76 -9.92 1.22 -7.21
N VAL A 77 -9.18 1.31 -6.10
CA VAL A 77 -9.03 0.18 -5.15
C VAL A 77 -10.37 -0.17 -4.49
N MET A 78 -11.19 0.83 -4.11
CA MET A 78 -12.52 0.60 -3.56
C MET A 78 -13.44 -0.11 -4.56
N GLU A 79 -13.41 0.28 -5.82
CA GLU A 79 -14.19 -0.35 -6.89
C GLU A 79 -13.76 -1.79 -7.13
N LEU A 80 -12.43 -2.05 -7.18
CA LEU A 80 -11.88 -3.40 -7.31
C LEU A 80 -12.31 -4.32 -6.17
N ALA A 81 -12.25 -3.86 -4.93
CA ALA A 81 -12.70 -4.61 -3.76
C ALA A 81 -14.22 -4.85 -3.81
N SER A 82 -14.99 -3.79 -4.09
CA SER A 82 -16.46 -3.85 -4.11
C SER A 82 -17.00 -4.78 -5.20
N ALA A 83 -16.34 -4.88 -6.35
CA ALA A 83 -16.70 -5.79 -7.44
C ALA A 83 -16.65 -7.27 -7.03
N LYS A 84 -16.01 -7.57 -5.90
CA LYS A 84 -15.90 -8.91 -5.31
C LYS A 84 -16.59 -9.04 -3.96
N GLY A 85 -17.42 -8.07 -3.61
CA GLY A 85 -18.13 -8.05 -2.34
C GLY A 85 -17.24 -7.79 -1.13
N LEU A 86 -16.00 -7.29 -1.35
CA LEU A 86 -15.05 -6.95 -0.29
C LEU A 86 -15.03 -5.45 -0.02
N LYS A 87 -14.40 -5.06 1.07
CA LYS A 87 -14.15 -3.67 1.44
C LYS A 87 -12.66 -3.45 1.73
N ILE A 88 -12.24 -2.19 1.75
CA ILE A 88 -10.93 -1.80 2.22
C ILE A 88 -11.06 -0.97 3.50
N ALA A 89 -10.05 -1.06 4.36
CA ALA A 89 -9.96 -0.29 5.59
C ALA A 89 -8.60 0.38 5.70
N ALA A 90 -8.59 1.63 6.16
CA ALA A 90 -7.40 2.39 6.51
C ALA A 90 -7.34 2.56 8.03
N ALA A 91 -6.28 2.05 8.65
CA ALA A 91 -5.99 2.18 10.08
C ALA A 91 -4.47 2.00 10.30
N GLY A 92 -3.99 1.65 11.46
CA GLY A 92 -2.57 1.31 11.68
C GLY A 92 -2.34 -0.18 11.79
N THR A 93 -3.36 -0.92 12.28
CA THR A 93 -3.38 -2.37 12.40
C THR A 93 -4.82 -2.86 12.47
N HIS A 94 -5.01 -4.18 12.36
CA HIS A 94 -6.34 -4.77 12.51
C HIS A 94 -6.65 -5.08 13.98
N PRO A 95 -7.82 -4.69 14.51
CA PRO A 95 -8.08 -4.77 15.95
C PRO A 95 -8.27 -6.20 16.50
N PHE A 96 -8.64 -7.18 15.67
CA PHE A 96 -8.95 -8.53 16.14
C PHE A 96 -8.55 -9.67 15.21
N SER A 97 -8.18 -9.44 13.96
CA SER A 97 -7.71 -10.53 13.08
C SER A 97 -6.36 -11.07 13.55
N ASN A 98 -6.29 -12.39 13.63
CA ASN A 98 -5.08 -13.05 14.08
C ASN A 98 -4.03 -13.12 12.96
N TRP A 99 -2.81 -12.66 13.24
CA TRP A 99 -1.68 -12.73 12.32
C TRP A 99 -1.30 -14.17 11.92
N GLN A 100 -1.54 -15.14 12.79
CA GLN A 100 -1.20 -16.55 12.54
C GLN A 100 -1.99 -17.17 11.38
N THR A 101 -3.16 -16.62 11.09
CA THR A 101 -4.01 -17.08 9.99
C THR A 101 -3.81 -16.30 8.69
N GLN A 102 -2.92 -15.29 8.69
CA GLN A 102 -2.70 -14.47 7.51
C GLN A 102 -1.67 -15.10 6.57
N GLU A 103 -1.98 -15.05 5.29
CA GLU A 103 -1.12 -15.59 4.24
C GLU A 103 -0.11 -14.55 3.79
N ILE A 104 1.13 -14.99 3.60
CA ILE A 104 2.19 -14.16 3.01
C ILE A 104 2.10 -14.23 1.50
N THR A 105 2.25 -13.10 0.84
CA THR A 105 2.25 -12.99 -0.61
C THR A 105 3.40 -13.83 -1.20
N PRO A 106 3.13 -14.72 -2.19
CA PRO A 106 4.10 -15.71 -2.66
C PRO A 106 5.12 -15.12 -3.66
N PHE A 107 5.74 -13.99 -3.30
CA PHE A 107 6.81 -13.39 -4.09
C PHE A 107 8.17 -13.73 -3.49
N GLU A 108 9.18 -13.92 -4.35
CA GLU A 108 10.55 -14.28 -3.95
C GLU A 108 11.14 -13.31 -2.91
N ARG A 109 10.90 -12.00 -3.09
CA ARG A 109 11.33 -10.95 -2.12
C ARG A 109 10.79 -11.19 -0.71
N TYR A 110 9.57 -11.71 -0.57
CA TYR A 110 8.94 -11.98 0.72
C TYR A 110 9.34 -13.32 1.32
N ALA A 111 9.76 -14.28 0.48
CA ALA A 111 10.32 -15.54 0.96
C ALA A 111 11.62 -15.30 1.77
N GLY A 112 12.48 -14.39 1.31
CA GLY A 112 13.66 -13.95 2.06
C GLY A 112 13.28 -13.35 3.43
N VAL A 113 12.38 -12.37 3.44
CA VAL A 113 11.90 -11.73 4.68
C VAL A 113 11.29 -12.75 5.65
N LYS A 114 10.48 -13.69 5.15
CA LYS A 114 9.89 -14.76 5.97
C LYS A 114 10.96 -15.67 6.58
N ASN A 115 11.99 -16.02 5.83
CA ASN A 115 13.07 -16.89 6.30
C ASN A 115 13.95 -16.20 7.35
N ASP A 116 14.28 -14.93 7.15
CA ASP A 116 15.17 -14.16 8.03
C ASP A 116 14.46 -13.71 9.30
N MET A 117 13.25 -13.18 9.20
CA MET A 117 12.49 -12.62 10.31
C MET A 117 11.50 -13.61 10.95
N LYS A 118 11.21 -14.74 10.29
CA LYS A 118 10.35 -15.82 10.80
C LYS A 118 9.01 -15.30 11.38
N MET A 119 8.79 -15.56 12.67
CA MET A 119 7.57 -15.16 13.36
C MET A 119 7.37 -13.64 13.41
N LEU A 120 8.45 -12.86 13.46
CA LEU A 120 8.35 -11.40 13.48
C LEU A 120 7.75 -10.86 12.17
N ALA A 121 8.14 -11.40 11.00
CA ALA A 121 7.54 -11.02 9.72
C ALA A 121 6.03 -11.29 9.68
N GLN A 122 5.61 -12.42 10.23
CA GLN A 122 4.19 -12.78 10.29
C GLN A 122 3.36 -11.84 11.18
N GLN A 123 3.97 -11.28 12.22
CA GLN A 123 3.30 -10.35 13.14
C GLN A 123 3.16 -8.93 12.60
N LEU A 124 3.80 -8.60 11.48
CA LEU A 124 3.77 -7.26 10.87
C LEU A 124 2.44 -7.01 10.13
N LEU A 125 1.30 -7.15 10.82
CA LEU A 125 -0.02 -6.73 10.32
C LEU A 125 -0.22 -5.23 10.52
N ILE A 126 0.77 -4.45 10.09
CA ILE A 126 0.76 -3.00 10.11
C ILE A 126 0.58 -2.47 8.70
N PHE A 127 -0.04 -1.31 8.58
CA PHE A 127 -0.23 -0.60 7.34
C PHE A 127 -0.37 0.90 7.61
N GLY A 128 0.00 1.72 6.65
CA GLY A 128 0.10 3.15 6.89
C GLY A 128 0.08 4.01 5.64
N THR A 129 0.61 5.19 5.79
CA THR A 129 0.82 6.15 4.70
C THR A 129 2.26 6.65 4.77
N HIS A 130 2.96 6.59 3.65
CA HIS A 130 4.28 7.16 3.48
C HIS A 130 4.22 8.39 2.58
N VAL A 131 4.87 9.47 3.00
CA VAL A 131 5.04 10.66 2.18
C VAL A 131 6.52 10.81 1.84
N HIS A 132 6.82 10.74 0.57
CA HIS A 132 8.16 10.90 0.01
C HIS A 132 8.32 12.32 -0.49
N ILE A 133 9.41 12.97 -0.12
CA ILE A 133 9.78 14.28 -0.65
C ILE A 133 11.04 14.12 -1.50
N GLY A 134 10.93 14.47 -2.78
CA GLY A 134 12.05 14.43 -3.70
C GLY A 134 13.06 15.55 -3.39
N ILE A 135 14.32 15.16 -3.36
CA ILE A 135 15.45 16.08 -3.16
C ILE A 135 16.54 15.76 -4.16
N GLU A 136 17.17 16.78 -4.73
CA GLU A 136 18.25 16.63 -5.71
C GLU A 136 19.60 16.39 -5.06
N ASN A 137 19.77 16.76 -3.79
CA ASN A 137 21.03 16.65 -3.08
C ASN A 137 20.80 16.24 -1.62
N LEU A 138 21.48 15.20 -1.18
CA LEU A 138 21.40 14.69 0.20
C LEU A 138 21.84 15.71 1.25
N SER A 139 22.64 16.72 0.90
CA SER A 139 22.99 17.80 1.83
C SER A 139 21.78 18.60 2.33
N LEU A 140 20.66 18.55 1.61
CA LEU A 140 19.40 19.20 2.02
C LEU A 140 18.70 18.49 3.20
N ILE A 141 19.09 17.26 3.49
CA ILE A 141 18.57 16.51 4.65
C ILE A 141 19.21 16.98 5.95
N HIS A 142 20.45 17.44 5.89
CA HIS A 142 21.21 17.89 7.05
C HIS A 142 21.03 19.40 7.24
N ILE A 143 20.10 19.76 8.05
CA ILE A 143 19.86 21.16 8.45
C ILE A 143 20.58 21.47 9.75
#